data_5536720e8662c2120e223a4a6bca1f8e
#
_entry.id   5536720e8662c2120e223a4a6bca1f8e
#
_cell.length_a   1.000
_cell.length_b   1.000
_cell.length_c   1.000
_cell.angle_alpha   90.00
_cell.angle_beta   90.00
_cell.angle_gamma   90.00
#
_symmetry.space_group_name_H-M   'P 1'
#
loop_
_entity.id
_entity.type
_entity.pdbx_description
1 polymer ?
#
loop_
_entity_poly.entity_id
_entity_poly.type
_entity_poly.pdbx_seq_one_letter_code
_entity_poly.pdbx_strand_id
1 'polypeptide(L)'
;MDEESVKLGNKIELVGFSDLENGEKNIIRKMVGAYLNKFEHKVGEVENLKIRMKKMHEREENAVFQITANLTTPGKVYTADEEGRNLFIVLDAVLKKVESQLG
;
A
#
# COMPACT_ATOMS: atom_id res chain seq x y z
N MET A 1 -10.75 1.99 17.30
CA MET A 1 -10.26 2.21 17.29
C MET A 1 -9.37 2.29 16.62
N ASP A 2 -8.74 2.13 16.60
CA ASP A 2 -7.91 2.75 16.10
C ASP A 2 -7.03 2.01 15.26
N GLU A 3 -6.89 2.27 13.98
CA GLU A 3 -5.94 1.71 13.07
C GLU A 3 -4.57 2.18 13.47
N GLU A 4 -3.63 1.25 13.53
CA GLU A 4 -2.27 1.64 13.75
C GLU A 4 -1.67 2.15 12.45
N SER A 5 -0.99 3.27 12.56
CA SER A 5 -0.30 3.87 11.44
C SER A 5 1.19 3.79 11.70
N VAL A 6 1.94 3.25 10.74
CA VAL A 6 3.38 3.11 10.85
C VAL A 6 4.02 3.84 9.69
N LYS A 7 4.98 4.71 10.00
CA LYS A 7 5.71 5.44 8.97
C LYS A 7 7.03 4.76 8.69
N LEU A 8 7.33 4.58 7.42
CA LEU A 8 8.59 4.02 6.97
C LEU A 8 9.36 5.15 6.31
N GLY A 9 10.34 5.68 7.02
CA GLY A 9 11.03 6.86 6.57
C GLY A 9 10.11 8.06 6.61
N ASN A 10 10.25 8.97 5.66
CA ASN A 10 9.49 10.20 5.64
C ASN A 10 8.29 10.17 4.73
N LYS A 11 8.17 9.17 3.87
CA LYS A 11 7.22 9.24 2.78
C LYS A 11 6.24 8.08 2.72
N ILE A 12 6.47 7.01 3.45
CA ILE A 12 5.61 5.83 3.41
C ILE A 12 4.86 5.69 4.72
N GLU A 13 3.56 5.54 4.61
CA GLU A 13 2.72 5.31 5.78
C GLU A 13 1.87 4.08 5.54
N LEU A 14 1.96 3.10 6.44
CA LEU A 14 1.19 1.87 6.37
C LEU A 14 0.16 1.87 7.48
N VAL A 15 -1.09 1.60 7.13
CA VAL A 15 -2.21 1.59 8.07
C VAL A 15 -2.89 0.23 8.00
N GLY A 16 -3.07 -0.39 9.16
CA GLY A 16 -3.79 -1.66 9.25
C GLY A 16 -2.96 -2.90 9.05
N PHE A 17 -1.63 -2.78 9.12
CA PHE A 17 -0.73 -3.91 8.86
C PHE A 17 -0.13 -4.49 10.14
N SER A 18 -0.58 -4.05 11.32
CA SER A 18 0.09 -4.42 12.57
C SER A 18 -0.06 -5.90 12.92
N ASP A 19 -1.14 -6.54 12.45
CA ASP A 19 -1.39 -7.93 12.82
C ASP A 19 -0.59 -8.94 12.01
N LEU A 20 0.17 -8.49 11.05
CA LEU A 20 0.95 -9.37 10.20
C LEU A 20 2.21 -9.84 10.91
N GLU A 21 2.69 -10.99 10.51
CA GLU A 21 3.94 -11.52 11.04
C GLU A 21 5.11 -10.70 10.52
N ASN A 22 6.21 -10.76 11.26
CA ASN A 22 7.39 -9.95 10.90
C ASN A 22 7.92 -10.24 9.51
N GLY A 23 7.89 -11.52 9.10
CA GLY A 23 8.32 -11.85 7.75
C GLY A 23 7.46 -11.20 6.69
N GLU A 24 6.15 -11.19 6.92
CA GLU A 24 5.23 -10.55 5.98
C GLU A 24 5.45 -9.06 5.94
N LYS A 25 5.67 -8.45 7.10
CA LYS A 25 5.92 -7.00 7.16
C LYS A 25 7.18 -6.63 6.39
N ASN A 26 8.22 -7.47 6.48
CA ASN A 26 9.46 -7.20 5.76
C ASN A 26 9.26 -7.25 4.25
N ILE A 27 8.45 -8.22 3.77
CA ILE A 27 8.16 -8.31 2.35
C ILE A 27 7.41 -7.08 1.89
N ILE A 28 6.43 -6.64 2.68
CA ILE A 28 5.64 -5.47 2.34
C ILE A 28 6.52 -4.23 2.27
N ARG A 29 7.41 -4.04 3.24
CA ARG A 29 8.30 -2.89 3.23
C ARG A 29 9.16 -2.85 1.98
N LYS A 30 9.67 -4.01 1.57
CA LYS A 30 10.50 -4.07 0.37
C LYS A 30 9.70 -3.78 -0.87
N MET A 31 8.48 -4.33 -0.98
CA MET A 31 7.64 -4.08 -2.13
C MET A 31 7.30 -2.60 -2.24
N VAL A 32 6.84 -2.02 -1.14
CA VAL A 32 6.41 -0.63 -1.15
C VAL A 32 7.60 0.30 -1.43
N GLY A 33 8.75 -0.01 -0.84
CA GLY A 33 9.96 0.79 -1.09
C GLY A 33 10.38 0.77 -2.54
N ALA A 34 10.30 -0.42 -3.17
CA ALA A 34 10.67 -0.54 -4.57
C ALA A 34 9.72 0.26 -5.46
N TYR A 35 8.42 0.21 -5.17
CA TYR A 35 7.46 0.99 -5.93
C TYR A 35 7.63 2.49 -5.71
N LEU A 36 7.94 2.89 -4.49
CA LEU A 36 8.19 4.32 -4.23
C LEU A 36 9.33 4.83 -5.10
N ASN A 37 10.40 4.04 -5.23
CA ASN A 37 11.50 4.44 -6.11
C ASN A 37 11.03 4.61 -7.56
N LYS A 38 10.19 3.70 -8.03
CA LYS A 38 9.65 3.82 -9.38
C LYS A 38 8.79 5.07 -9.53
N PHE A 39 7.97 5.34 -8.52
CA PHE A 39 7.11 6.53 -8.56
C PHE A 39 7.94 7.80 -8.60
N GLU A 40 8.99 7.87 -7.79
CA GLU A 40 9.85 9.05 -7.77
C GLU A 40 10.57 9.24 -9.09
N HIS A 41 10.93 8.15 -9.76
CA HIS A 41 11.54 8.26 -11.08
C HIS A 41 10.56 8.82 -12.10
N LYS A 42 9.27 8.52 -11.95
CA LYS A 42 8.28 8.94 -12.93
C LYS A 42 7.79 10.35 -12.69
N VAL A 43 7.60 10.75 -11.44
CA VAL A 43 6.98 12.05 -11.14
C VAL A 43 7.96 13.07 -10.57
N GLY A 44 9.15 12.63 -10.19
CA GLY A 44 10.18 13.51 -9.63
C GLY A 44 10.07 13.63 -8.14
N GLU A 45 8.96 14.13 -7.62
CA GLU A 45 8.82 14.34 -6.18
C GLU A 45 7.56 13.70 -5.66
N VAL A 46 7.71 12.89 -4.61
CA VAL A 46 6.59 12.28 -3.90
C VAL A 46 6.57 12.85 -2.49
N GLU A 47 5.42 13.32 -2.06
CA GLU A 47 5.26 13.82 -0.71
C GLU A 47 4.92 12.72 0.26
N ASN A 48 4.04 11.79 -0.14
CA ASN A 48 3.61 10.73 0.75
C ASN A 48 2.99 9.59 -0.05
N LEU A 49 3.23 8.37 0.40
CA LEU A 49 2.57 7.18 -0.12
C LEU A 49 1.92 6.49 1.06
N LYS A 50 0.60 6.55 1.12
CA LYS A 50 -0.16 5.96 2.20
C LYS A 50 -0.87 4.72 1.70
N ILE A 51 -0.69 3.61 2.41
CA ILE A 51 -1.30 2.34 2.04
C ILE A 51 -2.11 1.85 3.23
N ARG A 52 -3.39 1.63 3.00
CA ARG A 52 -4.30 1.15 4.03
C ARG A 52 -4.79 -0.23 3.67
N MET A 53 -4.71 -1.15 4.61
CA MET A 53 -5.20 -2.50 4.42
C MET A 53 -6.36 -2.75 5.38
N LYS A 54 -7.39 -3.38 4.86
CA LYS A 54 -8.52 -3.81 5.66
C LYS A 54 -8.73 -5.29 5.39
N LYS A 55 -8.79 -6.07 6.45
CA LYS A 55 -9.01 -7.51 6.32
C LYS A 55 -10.47 -7.78 6.65
N MET A 56 -11.18 -8.38 5.72
CA MET A 56 -12.59 -8.68 5.89
C MET A 56 -12.76 -10.18 6.03
N HIS A 57 -13.55 -10.58 7.01
CA HIS A 57 -13.80 -11.99 7.26
C HIS A 57 -15.25 -12.28 7.04
N GLU A 58 -15.55 -13.14 6.10
CA GLU A 58 -16.87 -13.69 6.07
C GLU A 58 -16.88 -15.00 6.82
N ARG A 59 -15.79 -15.75 6.69
CA ARG A 59 -15.58 -16.99 7.42
C ARG A 59 -14.11 -17.10 7.66
N GLU A 60 -13.73 -18.03 8.53
CA GLU A 60 -12.33 -18.17 8.89
C GLU A 60 -11.42 -18.38 7.71
N GLU A 61 -11.90 -19.15 6.74
CA GLU A 61 -11.05 -19.53 5.63
C GLU A 61 -11.16 -18.59 4.45
N ASN A 62 -12.02 -17.59 4.55
CA ASN A 62 -12.32 -16.74 3.41
C ASN A 62 -11.98 -15.28 3.69
N ALA A 63 -10.80 -15.07 4.24
CA ALA A 63 -10.35 -13.70 4.46
C ALA A 63 -10.11 -13.01 3.12
N VAL A 64 -10.58 -11.78 3.03
CA VAL A 64 -10.38 -10.94 1.85
C VAL A 64 -9.64 -9.71 2.33
N PHE A 65 -8.59 -9.35 1.60
CA PHE A 65 -7.81 -8.15 1.88
C PHE A 65 -8.22 -7.06 0.91
N GLN A 66 -8.55 -5.90 1.46
CA GLN A 66 -8.82 -4.73 0.65
C GLN A 66 -7.72 -3.72 0.91
N ILE A 67 -7.07 -3.26 -0.15
CA ILE A 67 -5.96 -2.33 -0.02
C ILE A 67 -6.23 -1.10 -0.85
N THR A 68 -6.05 0.05 -0.23
CA THR A 68 -6.15 1.34 -0.89
C THR A 68 -4.81 2.03 -0.81
N ALA A 69 -4.37 2.60 -1.92
CA ALA A 69 -3.12 3.35 -1.97
C ALA A 69 -3.40 4.77 -2.40
N ASN A 70 -2.78 5.72 -1.71
CA ASN A 70 -2.85 7.14 -2.03
C ASN A 70 -1.45 7.67 -2.17
N LEU A 71 -1.12 8.10 -3.38
CA LEU A 71 0.18 8.72 -3.66
C LEU A 71 -0.02 10.21 -3.81
N THR A 72 0.60 10.97 -2.92
CA THR A 72 0.49 12.43 -2.93
C THR A 72 1.75 13.02 -3.52
N THR A 73 1.58 13.82 -4.55
CA THR A 73 2.66 14.57 -5.18
C THR A 73 2.28 16.04 -5.11
N PRO A 74 3.24 16.96 -5.39
CA PRO A 74 2.87 18.37 -5.39
C PRO A 74 1.75 18.62 -6.39
N GLY A 75 0.61 19.07 -5.87
CA GLY A 75 -0.52 19.43 -6.71
C GLY A 75 -1.44 18.31 -7.14
N LYS A 76 -1.16 17.06 -6.78
CA LYS A 76 -2.02 15.97 -7.25
C LYS A 76 -1.95 14.75 -6.33
N VAL A 77 -3.07 14.05 -6.19
CA VAL A 77 -3.16 12.79 -5.46
C VAL A 77 -3.64 11.72 -6.41
N TYR A 78 -2.95 10.58 -6.41
CA TYR A 78 -3.31 9.41 -7.19
C TYR A 78 -3.83 8.34 -6.25
N THR A 79 -4.96 7.75 -6.56
CA THR A 79 -5.61 6.77 -5.70
C THR A 79 -5.95 5.52 -6.48
N ALA A 80 -5.75 4.37 -5.84
CA ALA A 80 -6.17 3.09 -6.41
C ALA A 80 -6.59 2.17 -5.28
N ASP A 81 -7.42 1.18 -5.60
CA ASP A 81 -7.78 0.16 -4.64
C ASP A 81 -7.91 -1.18 -5.33
N GLU A 82 -7.77 -2.24 -4.54
CA GLU A 82 -7.92 -3.60 -5.00
C GLU A 82 -8.33 -4.48 -3.83
N GLU A 83 -8.91 -5.61 -4.14
CA GLU A 83 -9.20 -6.58 -3.09
C GLU A 83 -9.02 -7.99 -3.64
N GLY A 84 -8.73 -8.92 -2.73
CA GLY A 84 -8.52 -10.31 -3.09
C GLY A 84 -8.06 -11.09 -1.89
N ARG A 85 -7.78 -12.37 -2.13
CA ARG A 85 -7.47 -13.28 -1.03
C ARG A 85 -5.99 -13.40 -0.72
N ASN A 86 -5.13 -13.01 -1.65
CA ASN A 86 -3.69 -13.06 -1.43
C ASN A 86 -3.18 -11.64 -1.23
N LEU A 87 -2.72 -11.37 -0.01
CA LEU A 87 -2.31 -10.04 0.38
C LEU A 87 -1.25 -9.45 -0.54
N PHE A 88 -0.24 -10.26 -0.89
CA PHE A 88 0.88 -9.73 -1.67
C PHE A 88 0.46 -9.47 -3.11
N ILE A 89 -0.41 -10.32 -3.65
CA ILE A 89 -0.92 -10.10 -5.00
C ILE A 89 -1.77 -8.84 -5.05
N VAL A 90 -2.60 -8.64 -4.02
CA VAL A 90 -3.45 -7.44 -3.95
C VAL A 90 -2.59 -6.19 -3.85
N LEU A 91 -1.57 -6.24 -3.00
CA LEU A 91 -0.69 -5.09 -2.82
C LEU A 91 0.03 -4.74 -4.13
N ASP A 92 0.58 -5.75 -4.80
CA ASP A 92 1.25 -5.51 -6.07
C ASP A 92 0.28 -4.92 -7.09
N ALA A 93 -0.93 -5.44 -7.14
CA ALA A 93 -1.92 -4.98 -8.11
C ALA A 93 -2.30 -3.52 -7.87
N VAL A 94 -2.49 -3.14 -6.60
CA VAL A 94 -2.89 -1.77 -6.30
C VAL A 94 -1.76 -0.79 -6.61
N LEU A 95 -0.51 -1.19 -6.34
CA LEU A 95 0.63 -0.32 -6.63
C LEU A 95 0.86 -0.19 -8.14
N LYS A 96 0.60 -1.26 -8.89
CA LYS A 96 0.67 -1.17 -10.34
C LYS A 96 -0.40 -0.23 -10.90
N LYS A 97 -1.58 -0.22 -10.29
CA LYS A 97 -2.62 0.71 -10.71
C LYS A 97 -2.20 2.15 -10.49
N VAL A 98 -1.55 2.42 -9.36
CA VAL A 98 -1.02 3.76 -9.13
C VAL A 98 0.02 4.09 -10.20
N GLU A 99 0.93 3.16 -10.45
CA GLU A 99 1.98 3.39 -11.42
C GLU A 99 1.42 3.71 -12.80
N SER A 100 0.36 3.02 -13.19
CA SER A 100 -0.23 3.23 -14.52
C SER A 100 -0.83 4.63 -14.67
N GLN A 101 -1.18 5.27 -13.57
CA GLN A 101 -1.73 6.62 -13.62
C GLN A 101 -0.64 7.69 -13.77
N LEU A 102 0.60 7.31 -13.56
CA LEU A 102 1.69 8.28 -13.59
C LEU A 102 2.21 8.55 -14.99
N GLY A 103 1.68 7.85 -15.92
CA GLY A 103 2.05 8.10 -17.28
C GLY A 103 3.11 7.23 -17.80
#